data_b11dc02f4432d11e318065ea790443b6
#
_entry.id   b11dc02f4432d11e318065ea790443b6
#
_cell.length_a   1.000
_cell.length_b   1.000
_cell.length_c   1.000
_cell.angle_alpha   90.00
_cell.angle_beta   90.00
_cell.angle_gamma   90.00
#
_symmetry.space_group_name_H-M   'P 1'
#
loop_
_entity.id
_entity.type
_entity.pdbx_description
1 polymer ?
#
loop_
_entity_poly.entity_id
_entity_poly.type
_entity_poly.pdbx_seq_one_letter_code
_entity_poly.pdbx_strand_id
1 'polypeptide(L)'
;VIVLFLAIEDHRIAPARLAGSLHSAGIAVAALCLRDSMLGHSRYPFRLFELPTSRSFRGLAKALEDAVSTSGARWIIPGDEQSVALLQFLRLRRNVAGLSPGSMAVIEASLGNPCFFDACLLKSNTLRLASKLGIKVPRGFTVTSVGEAVARADDLGFPVFLKESFSWAGLGVVSCPDPISVRQAYIVKAKKRTMLPIRDLFRSLLGRHWYPTGTSIDIQSPISGQVVMFCGIAARGHLMGGICATQLECAYPQGPSTAVRICHEPEIAAAAEKMVVALGYSGFISFDFIKPEVGGEPVLIECNARPVPIAHLGARVGVDLGVFLADYLSTGVLPAKQICSQRSLEIILFPASLQPWPGLQGMCRDIPFDDPALIEFHLAMHPDLALAA
;
A
#
# COMPACT_ATOMS: atom_id res chain seq x y z
N VAL A 1 -11.96 -20.06 7.76
CA VAL A 1 -11.55 -19.57 6.43
C VAL A 1 -10.07 -19.31 6.44
N ILE A 2 -9.38 -19.54 5.29
CA ILE A 2 -7.93 -19.35 5.16
C ILE A 2 -7.66 -18.24 4.15
N VAL A 3 -6.75 -17.33 4.51
CA VAL A 3 -6.19 -16.32 3.61
C VAL A 3 -4.69 -16.55 3.44
N LEU A 4 -4.15 -16.16 2.28
CA LEU A 4 -2.73 -16.22 1.98
C LEU A 4 -2.19 -14.79 1.85
N PHE A 5 -1.23 -14.41 2.68
CA PHE A 5 -0.42 -13.23 2.40
C PHE A 5 0.62 -13.54 1.33
N LEU A 6 0.75 -12.66 0.37
CA LEU A 6 1.87 -12.63 -0.57
C LEU A 6 2.69 -11.37 -0.27
N ALA A 7 3.91 -11.53 0.24
CA ALA A 7 4.80 -10.41 0.57
C ALA A 7 6.19 -10.63 -0.05
N ILE A 8 6.52 -9.85 -1.07
CA ILE A 8 7.77 -9.97 -1.83
C ILE A 8 8.89 -9.14 -1.19
N GLU A 9 8.55 -8.02 -0.56
CA GLU A 9 9.49 -7.16 0.18
C GLU A 9 9.66 -7.65 1.63
N ASP A 10 10.84 -7.50 2.20
CA ASP A 10 11.23 -8.08 3.50
C ASP A 10 10.85 -7.23 4.72
N HIS A 11 10.82 -5.92 4.57
CA HIS A 11 10.72 -4.96 5.68
C HIS A 11 9.31 -4.37 5.89
N ARG A 12 8.28 -4.94 5.28
CA ARG A 12 6.91 -4.45 5.42
C ARG A 12 6.27 -4.93 6.73
N ILE A 13 5.88 -3.99 7.57
CA ILE A 13 5.29 -4.23 8.89
C ILE A 13 3.78 -4.53 8.80
N ALA A 14 3.08 -3.86 7.89
CA ALA A 14 1.64 -3.94 7.78
C ALA A 14 1.08 -5.37 7.64
N PRO A 15 1.65 -6.27 6.81
CA PRO A 15 1.19 -7.65 6.70
C PRO A 15 1.30 -8.42 8.03
N ALA A 16 2.40 -8.26 8.76
CA ALA A 16 2.63 -8.95 10.02
C ALA A 16 1.63 -8.48 11.10
N ARG A 17 1.42 -7.16 11.22
CA ARG A 17 0.43 -6.62 12.17
C ARG A 17 -1.01 -7.00 11.80
N LEU A 18 -1.33 -6.99 10.52
CA LEU A 18 -2.66 -7.41 10.06
C LEU A 18 -2.91 -8.91 10.26
N ALA A 19 -1.87 -9.76 10.16
CA ALA A 19 -1.99 -11.21 10.39
C ALA A 19 -2.56 -11.51 11.78
N GLY A 20 -2.11 -10.78 12.82
CA GLY A 20 -2.67 -10.90 14.17
C GLY A 20 -4.13 -10.48 14.27
N SER A 21 -4.50 -9.36 13.63
CA SER A 21 -5.90 -8.90 13.60
C SER A 21 -6.81 -9.91 12.88
N LEU A 22 -6.38 -10.47 11.75
CA LEU A 22 -7.13 -11.50 11.03
C LEU A 22 -7.28 -12.77 11.84
N HIS A 23 -6.21 -13.20 12.52
CA HIS A 23 -6.28 -14.36 13.43
C HIS A 23 -7.30 -14.13 14.54
N SER A 24 -7.31 -12.95 15.16
CA SER A 24 -8.29 -12.58 16.19
C SER A 24 -9.72 -12.55 15.66
N ALA A 25 -9.91 -12.25 14.39
CA ALA A 25 -11.21 -12.32 13.69
C ALA A 25 -11.59 -13.74 13.23
N GLY A 26 -10.83 -14.78 13.60
CA GLY A 26 -11.12 -16.18 13.27
C GLY A 26 -10.66 -16.61 11.87
N ILE A 27 -9.80 -15.83 11.21
CA ILE A 27 -9.21 -16.17 9.91
C ILE A 27 -7.85 -16.86 10.13
N ALA A 28 -7.68 -18.06 9.58
CA ALA A 28 -6.40 -18.72 9.55
C ALA A 28 -5.51 -18.08 8.47
N VAL A 29 -4.26 -17.78 8.80
CA VAL A 29 -3.33 -17.06 7.95
C VAL A 29 -2.22 -18.00 7.47
N ALA A 30 -2.02 -18.11 6.15
CA ALA A 30 -0.82 -18.64 5.53
C ALA A 30 -0.01 -17.48 4.90
N ALA A 31 1.29 -17.67 4.70
CA ALA A 31 2.14 -16.64 4.11
C ALA A 31 3.10 -17.22 3.06
N LEU A 32 3.21 -16.54 1.91
CA LEU A 32 4.26 -16.71 0.91
C LEU A 32 5.14 -15.47 0.97
N CYS A 33 6.28 -15.58 1.64
CA CYS A 33 7.17 -14.44 1.89
C CYS A 33 8.62 -14.91 2.08
N LEU A 34 9.54 -13.98 2.32
CA LEU A 34 10.87 -14.32 2.81
C LEU A 34 10.79 -14.80 4.26
N ARG A 35 11.56 -15.83 4.58
CA ARG A 35 11.69 -16.31 5.96
C ARG A 35 12.21 -15.19 6.86
N ASP A 36 13.25 -14.48 6.40
CA ASP A 36 13.86 -13.35 7.12
C ASP A 36 13.13 -12.04 6.80
N SER A 37 11.83 -12.00 7.07
CA SER A 37 10.97 -10.82 6.95
C SER A 37 10.10 -10.68 8.19
N MET A 38 9.53 -9.49 8.40
CA MET A 38 8.60 -9.25 9.52
C MET A 38 7.43 -10.26 9.53
N LEU A 39 6.85 -10.56 8.36
CA LEU A 39 5.77 -11.55 8.27
C LEU A 39 6.28 -12.98 8.50
N GLY A 40 7.50 -13.29 8.06
CA GLY A 40 8.12 -14.60 8.25
C GLY A 40 8.44 -14.94 9.71
N HIS A 41 8.65 -13.91 10.54
CA HIS A 41 8.89 -14.06 11.99
C HIS A 41 7.61 -13.94 12.83
N SER A 42 6.49 -13.49 12.24
CA SER A 42 5.22 -13.45 12.95
C SER A 42 4.75 -14.86 13.34
N ARG A 43 4.21 -14.99 14.56
CA ARG A 43 3.66 -16.26 15.07
C ARG A 43 2.32 -16.65 14.42
N TYR A 44 1.66 -15.76 13.71
CA TYR A 44 0.29 -15.95 13.23
C TYR A 44 0.15 -16.79 11.96
N PRO A 45 1.08 -16.77 10.98
CA PRO A 45 1.00 -17.69 9.86
C PRO A 45 1.15 -19.14 10.33
N PHE A 46 0.07 -19.94 10.22
CA PHE A 46 0.13 -21.37 10.56
C PHE A 46 1.01 -22.16 9.59
N ARG A 47 1.26 -21.60 8.41
CA ARG A 47 2.12 -22.16 7.36
C ARG A 47 2.84 -21.07 6.59
N LEU A 48 4.15 -21.25 6.50
CA LEU A 48 5.04 -20.38 5.75
C LEU A 48 5.50 -21.10 4.48
N PHE A 49 5.33 -20.43 3.33
CA PHE A 49 5.89 -20.81 2.05
C PHE A 49 6.99 -19.81 1.69
N GLU A 50 8.11 -20.32 1.23
CA GLU A 50 9.28 -19.48 0.96
C GLU A 50 9.26 -18.98 -0.49
N LEU A 51 9.59 -17.73 -0.68
CA LEU A 51 9.70 -17.13 -2.00
C LEU A 51 10.92 -17.70 -2.75
N PRO A 52 10.79 -18.02 -4.05
CA PRO A 52 11.93 -18.52 -4.83
C PRO A 52 12.98 -17.43 -5.02
N THR A 53 14.27 -17.81 -4.93
CA THR A 53 15.42 -16.89 -5.06
C THR A 53 15.44 -16.18 -6.41
N SER A 54 15.05 -16.85 -7.49
CA SER A 54 15.11 -16.30 -8.86
C SER A 54 14.18 -15.12 -9.10
N ARG A 55 13.09 -14.99 -8.36
CA ARG A 55 12.04 -13.97 -8.54
C ARG A 55 11.50 -13.89 -9.99
N SER A 56 11.68 -14.95 -10.78
CA SER A 56 11.08 -15.04 -12.12
C SER A 56 9.57 -15.23 -11.99
N PHE A 57 8.79 -14.72 -12.97
CA PHE A 57 7.33 -14.86 -12.90
C PHE A 57 6.88 -16.34 -12.86
N ARG A 58 7.59 -17.25 -13.55
CA ARG A 58 7.28 -18.69 -13.53
C ARG A 58 7.58 -19.31 -12.16
N GLY A 59 8.71 -18.92 -11.54
CA GLY A 59 9.06 -19.38 -10.20
C GLY A 59 8.07 -18.86 -9.16
N LEU A 60 7.71 -17.58 -9.24
CA LEU A 60 6.71 -16.96 -8.35
C LEU A 60 5.30 -17.53 -8.58
N ALA A 61 4.90 -17.77 -9.83
CA ALA A 61 3.62 -18.39 -10.15
C ALA A 61 3.53 -19.82 -9.58
N LYS A 62 4.60 -20.62 -9.73
CA LYS A 62 4.65 -21.96 -9.14
C LYS A 62 4.57 -21.92 -7.62
N ALA A 63 5.35 -21.06 -6.97
CA ALA A 63 5.31 -20.91 -5.51
C ALA A 63 3.93 -20.47 -5.02
N LEU A 64 3.26 -19.59 -5.76
CA LEU A 64 1.89 -19.16 -5.45
C LEU A 64 0.89 -20.31 -5.65
N GLU A 65 0.99 -21.09 -6.74
CA GLU A 65 0.17 -22.29 -6.96
C GLU A 65 0.32 -23.29 -5.81
N ASP A 66 1.56 -23.60 -5.44
CA ASP A 66 1.87 -24.51 -4.33
C ASP A 66 1.30 -23.98 -3.00
N ALA A 67 1.42 -22.67 -2.76
CA ALA A 67 0.91 -22.03 -1.55
C ALA A 67 -0.62 -22.04 -1.48
N VAL A 68 -1.31 -21.68 -2.55
CA VAL A 68 -2.78 -21.65 -2.61
C VAL A 68 -3.35 -23.06 -2.49
N SER A 69 -2.85 -24.00 -3.31
CA SER A 69 -3.36 -25.39 -3.34
C SER A 69 -3.11 -26.13 -2.02
N THR A 70 -1.93 -25.92 -1.42
CA THR A 70 -1.56 -26.61 -0.19
C THR A 70 -2.21 -26.00 1.07
N SER A 71 -2.36 -24.68 1.13
CA SER A 71 -3.03 -24.02 2.26
C SER A 71 -4.55 -24.12 2.18
N GLY A 72 -5.12 -24.25 0.99
CA GLY A 72 -6.55 -24.12 0.77
C GLY A 72 -7.05 -22.68 0.92
N ALA A 73 -6.17 -21.69 0.70
CA ALA A 73 -6.52 -20.29 0.81
C ALA A 73 -7.61 -19.90 -0.20
N ARG A 74 -8.58 -19.13 0.25
CA ARG A 74 -9.70 -18.63 -0.58
C ARG A 74 -9.56 -17.16 -0.96
N TRP A 75 -8.54 -16.50 -0.41
CA TRP A 75 -8.26 -15.08 -0.65
C TRP A 75 -6.76 -14.81 -0.53
N ILE A 76 -6.24 -13.92 -1.38
CA ILE A 76 -4.85 -13.49 -1.32
C ILE A 76 -4.80 -12.03 -0.90
N ILE A 77 -3.94 -11.72 0.07
CA ILE A 77 -3.68 -10.36 0.53
C ILE A 77 -2.28 -9.97 0.08
N PRO A 78 -2.13 -9.04 -0.91
CA PRO A 78 -0.82 -8.53 -1.27
C PRO A 78 -0.24 -7.68 -0.14
N GLY A 79 0.99 -7.97 0.28
CA GLY A 79 1.65 -7.29 1.39
C GLY A 79 2.40 -6.00 0.98
N ASP A 80 2.69 -5.85 -0.31
CA ASP A 80 3.49 -4.78 -0.87
C ASP A 80 3.13 -4.50 -2.34
N GLU A 81 3.71 -3.45 -2.92
CA GLU A 81 3.45 -3.04 -4.31
C GLU A 81 3.93 -4.07 -5.32
N GLN A 82 5.01 -4.80 -5.03
CA GLN A 82 5.50 -5.86 -5.90
C GLN A 82 4.52 -7.03 -5.96
N SER A 83 3.93 -7.36 -4.83
CA SER A 83 2.90 -8.40 -4.72
C SER A 83 1.64 -8.02 -5.51
N VAL A 84 1.21 -6.76 -5.45
CA VAL A 84 0.10 -6.25 -6.27
C VAL A 84 0.43 -6.38 -7.75
N ALA A 85 1.61 -5.91 -8.17
CA ALA A 85 2.05 -5.97 -9.56
C ALA A 85 2.13 -7.41 -10.07
N LEU A 86 2.65 -8.34 -9.27
CA LEU A 86 2.72 -9.75 -9.64
C LEU A 86 1.34 -10.37 -9.83
N LEU A 87 0.42 -10.18 -8.88
CA LEU A 87 -0.94 -10.73 -8.97
C LEU A 87 -1.68 -10.19 -10.21
N GLN A 88 -1.57 -8.90 -10.48
CA GLN A 88 -2.14 -8.28 -11.67
C GLN A 88 -1.52 -8.83 -12.97
N PHE A 89 -0.19 -8.99 -13.00
CA PHE A 89 0.51 -9.59 -14.14
C PHE A 89 0.04 -11.03 -14.39
N LEU A 90 -0.03 -11.86 -13.35
CA LEU A 90 -0.50 -13.24 -13.46
C LEU A 90 -1.96 -13.31 -13.97
N ARG A 91 -2.82 -12.42 -13.48
CA ARG A 91 -4.21 -12.33 -13.93
C ARG A 91 -4.33 -11.96 -15.42
N LEU A 92 -3.52 -11.02 -15.89
CA LEU A 92 -3.50 -10.61 -17.30
C LEU A 92 -2.83 -11.64 -18.21
N ARG A 93 -1.94 -12.47 -17.68
CA ARG A 93 -1.17 -13.50 -18.40
C ARG A 93 -1.58 -14.93 -18.03
N ARG A 94 -2.84 -15.14 -17.68
CA ARG A 94 -3.37 -16.41 -17.18
C ARG A 94 -2.97 -17.64 -18.02
N ASN A 95 -2.93 -17.49 -19.34
CA ASN A 95 -2.59 -18.59 -20.26
C ASN A 95 -1.10 -19.00 -20.23
N VAL A 96 -0.22 -18.16 -19.66
CA VAL A 96 1.24 -18.37 -19.62
C VAL A 96 1.73 -18.64 -18.20
N ALA A 97 0.92 -18.33 -17.20
CA ALA A 97 1.31 -18.41 -15.78
C ALA A 97 1.43 -19.87 -15.28
N GLY A 98 0.77 -20.83 -15.91
CA GLY A 98 0.77 -22.23 -15.47
C GLY A 98 0.03 -22.47 -14.16
N LEU A 99 -0.88 -21.55 -13.78
CA LEU A 99 -1.73 -21.66 -12.59
C LEU A 99 -2.96 -22.53 -12.89
N SER A 100 -3.40 -23.30 -11.90
CA SER A 100 -4.66 -24.02 -11.97
C SER A 100 -5.87 -23.07 -12.04
N PRO A 101 -7.01 -23.52 -12.59
CA PRO A 101 -8.25 -22.74 -12.57
C PRO A 101 -8.66 -22.32 -11.14
N GLY A 102 -8.39 -23.15 -10.13
CA GLY A 102 -8.68 -22.87 -8.73
C GLY A 102 -7.84 -21.70 -8.19
N SER A 103 -6.53 -21.75 -8.38
CA SER A 103 -5.63 -20.66 -7.95
C SER A 103 -5.91 -19.36 -8.70
N MET A 104 -6.25 -19.45 -10.00
CA MET A 104 -6.65 -18.27 -10.76
C MET A 104 -7.94 -17.66 -10.23
N ALA A 105 -8.92 -18.46 -9.84
CA ALA A 105 -10.16 -17.97 -9.23
C ALA A 105 -9.90 -17.25 -7.91
N VAL A 106 -8.96 -17.74 -7.09
CA VAL A 106 -8.55 -17.06 -5.84
C VAL A 106 -7.88 -15.71 -6.14
N ILE A 107 -6.99 -15.64 -7.15
CA ILE A 107 -6.40 -14.37 -7.59
C ILE A 107 -7.49 -13.39 -8.05
N GLU A 108 -8.42 -13.84 -8.88
CA GLU A 108 -9.52 -13.03 -9.42
C GLU A 108 -10.42 -12.48 -8.31
N ALA A 109 -10.75 -13.32 -7.33
CA ALA A 109 -11.56 -12.91 -6.17
C ALA A 109 -10.88 -11.84 -5.31
N SER A 110 -9.54 -11.81 -5.31
CA SER A 110 -8.70 -10.96 -4.44
C SER A 110 -8.24 -9.66 -5.10
N LEU A 111 -8.66 -9.41 -6.34
CA LEU A 111 -8.26 -8.23 -7.11
C LEU A 111 -9.49 -7.41 -7.54
N GLY A 112 -9.23 -6.26 -8.12
CA GLY A 112 -10.25 -5.44 -8.76
C GLY A 112 -10.45 -5.74 -10.24
N ASN A 113 -11.13 -4.83 -10.92
CA ASN A 113 -11.37 -4.92 -12.35
C ASN A 113 -10.04 -4.73 -13.13
N PRO A 114 -9.67 -5.67 -14.03
CA PRO A 114 -8.43 -5.57 -14.80
C PRO A 114 -8.26 -4.29 -15.62
N CYS A 115 -9.35 -3.65 -16.03
CA CYS A 115 -9.31 -2.37 -16.75
C CYS A 115 -8.69 -1.21 -15.93
N PHE A 116 -8.61 -1.36 -14.60
CA PHE A 116 -8.12 -0.33 -13.69
C PHE A 116 -6.88 -0.76 -12.89
N PHE A 117 -6.22 -1.86 -13.28
CA PHE A 117 -5.01 -2.32 -12.60
C PHE A 117 -3.92 -1.25 -12.55
N ASP A 118 -3.72 -0.54 -13.64
CA ASP A 118 -2.76 0.57 -13.68
C ASP A 118 -3.10 1.70 -12.70
N ALA A 119 -4.38 1.93 -12.42
CA ALA A 119 -4.80 2.93 -11.43
C ALA A 119 -4.54 2.48 -9.98
N CYS A 120 -4.31 1.19 -9.74
CA CYS A 120 -3.91 0.66 -8.44
C CYS A 120 -2.39 0.70 -8.20
N LEU A 121 -1.58 0.92 -9.26
CA LEU A 121 -0.12 0.88 -9.18
C LEU A 121 0.55 2.21 -9.55
N LEU A 122 -0.03 2.96 -10.49
CA LEU A 122 0.58 4.16 -11.05
C LEU A 122 -0.13 5.41 -10.54
N LYS A 123 0.58 6.26 -9.79
CA LYS A 123 0.02 7.49 -9.19
C LYS A 123 -0.67 8.39 -10.20
N SER A 124 -0.09 8.57 -11.39
CA SER A 124 -0.70 9.36 -12.47
C SER A 124 -2.05 8.81 -12.93
N ASN A 125 -2.17 7.48 -13.00
CA ASN A 125 -3.43 6.83 -13.41
C ASN A 125 -4.47 6.86 -12.30
N THR A 126 -4.05 6.70 -11.04
CA THR A 126 -4.91 6.92 -9.85
C THR A 126 -5.51 8.32 -9.88
N LEU A 127 -4.68 9.35 -10.00
CA LEU A 127 -5.13 10.75 -9.99
C LEU A 127 -6.02 11.08 -11.19
N ARG A 128 -5.73 10.51 -12.36
CA ARG A 128 -6.57 10.68 -13.55
C ARG A 128 -7.95 10.06 -13.36
N LEU A 129 -8.03 8.86 -12.75
CA LEU A 129 -9.31 8.23 -12.42
C LEU A 129 -10.07 9.07 -11.38
N ALA A 130 -9.42 9.49 -10.31
CA ALA A 130 -10.00 10.31 -9.26
C ALA A 130 -10.60 11.62 -9.80
N SER A 131 -9.85 12.32 -10.66
CA SER A 131 -10.33 13.54 -11.32
C SER A 131 -11.57 13.30 -12.16
N LYS A 132 -11.66 12.18 -12.90
CA LYS A 132 -12.85 11.80 -13.67
C LYS A 132 -14.08 11.53 -12.78
N LEU A 133 -13.85 11.13 -11.53
CA LEU A 133 -14.91 10.88 -10.53
C LEU A 133 -15.29 12.15 -9.73
N GLY A 134 -14.74 13.30 -10.10
CA GLY A 134 -14.96 14.57 -9.39
C GLY A 134 -14.26 14.64 -8.04
N ILE A 135 -13.25 13.79 -7.78
CA ILE A 135 -12.42 13.86 -6.58
C ILE A 135 -11.28 14.82 -6.85
N LYS A 136 -11.04 15.72 -5.91
CA LYS A 136 -9.97 16.72 -6.02
C LYS A 136 -8.60 16.06 -6.01
N VAL A 137 -7.73 16.48 -6.93
CA VAL A 137 -6.36 16.00 -7.08
C VAL A 137 -5.40 17.19 -7.25
N PRO A 138 -4.09 17.03 -6.99
CA PRO A 138 -3.11 18.08 -7.22
C PRO A 138 -3.13 18.55 -8.69
N ARG A 139 -2.95 19.86 -8.93
CA ARG A 139 -2.62 20.34 -10.27
C ARG A 139 -1.26 19.76 -10.66
N GLY A 140 -1.18 19.19 -11.85
CA GLY A 140 0.07 18.59 -12.30
C GLY A 140 0.01 18.05 -13.72
N PHE A 141 1.17 17.65 -14.21
CA PHE A 141 1.37 17.17 -15.58
C PHE A 141 2.31 15.97 -15.55
N THR A 142 2.08 15.02 -16.45
CA THR A 142 3.09 14.03 -16.81
C THR A 142 4.01 14.64 -17.83
N VAL A 143 5.32 14.55 -17.63
CA VAL A 143 6.33 15.20 -18.45
C VAL A 143 7.29 14.18 -19.09
N THR A 144 7.70 14.46 -20.33
CA THR A 144 8.49 13.54 -21.16
C THR A 144 9.90 14.06 -21.48
N SER A 145 10.15 15.35 -21.25
CA SER A 145 11.45 15.99 -21.50
C SER A 145 11.79 17.00 -20.40
N VAL A 146 13.08 17.34 -20.31
CA VAL A 146 13.57 18.40 -19.40
C VAL A 146 12.94 19.74 -19.70
N GLY A 147 12.82 20.09 -21.00
CA GLY A 147 12.23 21.36 -21.42
C GLY A 147 10.75 21.46 -21.02
N GLU A 148 10.00 20.38 -21.25
CA GLU A 148 8.61 20.30 -20.83
C GLU A 148 8.47 20.37 -19.30
N ALA A 149 9.34 19.67 -18.54
CA ALA A 149 9.31 19.71 -17.09
C ALA A 149 9.49 21.12 -16.53
N VAL A 150 10.47 21.88 -17.08
CA VAL A 150 10.68 23.28 -16.68
C VAL A 150 9.50 24.16 -17.07
N ALA A 151 8.99 24.07 -18.30
CA ALA A 151 7.87 24.87 -18.76
C ALA A 151 6.61 24.62 -17.91
N ARG A 152 6.32 23.34 -17.59
CA ARG A 152 5.19 22.98 -16.72
C ARG A 152 5.38 23.43 -15.28
N ALA A 153 6.62 23.46 -14.78
CA ALA A 153 6.92 24.01 -13.47
C ALA A 153 6.62 25.51 -13.42
N ASP A 154 7.01 26.26 -14.46
CA ASP A 154 6.69 27.69 -14.57
C ASP A 154 5.16 27.94 -14.62
N ASP A 155 4.40 27.10 -15.36
CA ASP A 155 2.93 27.16 -15.42
C ASP A 155 2.28 26.88 -14.05
N LEU A 156 2.88 26.03 -13.21
CA LEU A 156 2.37 25.68 -11.88
C LEU A 156 2.74 26.69 -10.81
N GLY A 157 3.86 27.39 -11.01
CA GLY A 157 4.52 28.22 -9.99
C GLY A 157 5.34 27.41 -9.00
N PHE A 158 6.47 27.99 -8.56
CA PHE A 158 7.37 27.32 -7.60
C PHE A 158 6.97 27.54 -6.14
N PRO A 159 7.30 26.58 -5.25
CA PRO A 159 7.95 25.31 -5.51
C PRO A 159 7.05 24.27 -6.20
N VAL A 160 7.62 23.23 -6.82
CA VAL A 160 6.90 22.10 -7.38
C VAL A 160 7.47 20.78 -6.86
N PHE A 161 6.69 19.70 -6.93
CA PHE A 161 7.16 18.34 -6.67
C PHE A 161 7.33 17.57 -7.96
N LEU A 162 8.51 16.95 -8.13
CA LEU A 162 8.77 15.98 -9.19
C LEU A 162 8.65 14.57 -8.62
N LYS A 163 7.77 13.73 -9.20
CA LYS A 163 7.44 12.40 -8.69
C LYS A 163 7.62 11.33 -9.76
N GLU A 164 8.12 10.16 -9.36
CA GLU A 164 8.01 8.94 -10.18
C GLU A 164 6.64 8.33 -9.95
N SER A 165 5.94 7.94 -11.02
CA SER A 165 4.56 7.44 -10.94
C SER A 165 4.46 6.09 -10.22
N PHE A 166 5.53 5.28 -10.26
CA PHE A 166 5.65 4.05 -9.48
C PHE A 166 6.79 4.22 -8.46
N SER A 167 6.44 4.58 -7.26
CA SER A 167 7.36 4.76 -6.12
C SER A 167 6.56 4.67 -4.82
N TRP A 168 7.23 4.37 -3.71
CA TRP A 168 6.65 4.20 -2.38
C TRP A 168 7.46 4.94 -1.32
N ALA A 169 6.86 5.13 -0.13
CA ALA A 169 7.50 5.72 1.05
C ALA A 169 8.19 7.08 0.78
N GLY A 170 7.67 7.91 -0.12
CA GLY A 170 8.26 9.21 -0.44
C GLY A 170 9.56 9.17 -1.25
N LEU A 171 10.18 8.01 -1.48
CA LEU A 171 11.50 7.87 -2.13
C LEU A 171 11.54 8.38 -3.58
N GLY A 172 10.41 8.45 -4.24
CA GLY A 172 10.30 8.94 -5.62
C GLY A 172 9.96 10.42 -5.73
N VAL A 173 9.87 11.17 -4.63
CA VAL A 173 9.43 12.57 -4.59
C VAL A 173 10.62 13.49 -4.37
N VAL A 174 10.72 14.57 -5.17
CA VAL A 174 11.74 15.61 -5.02
C VAL A 174 11.06 16.97 -5.02
N SER A 175 11.31 17.77 -3.98
CA SER A 175 10.88 19.17 -3.93
C SER A 175 11.85 20.02 -4.78
N CYS A 176 11.30 20.81 -5.68
CA CYS A 176 12.04 21.66 -6.61
C CYS A 176 11.61 23.12 -6.40
N PRO A 177 12.43 23.94 -5.72
CA PRO A 177 12.12 25.34 -5.44
C PRO A 177 12.30 26.27 -6.65
N ASP A 178 12.98 25.83 -7.71
CA ASP A 178 13.36 26.65 -8.86
C ASP A 178 13.55 25.80 -10.14
N PRO A 179 13.69 26.42 -11.33
CA PRO A 179 13.89 25.72 -12.60
C PRO A 179 15.17 24.87 -12.65
N ILE A 180 16.21 25.24 -11.93
CA ILE A 180 17.49 24.51 -11.92
C ILE A 180 17.30 23.17 -11.22
N SER A 181 16.65 23.18 -10.06
CA SER A 181 16.33 21.97 -9.30
C SER A 181 15.40 21.03 -10.06
N VAL A 182 14.42 21.54 -10.81
CA VAL A 182 13.57 20.73 -11.71
C VAL A 182 14.43 20.05 -12.77
N ARG A 183 15.33 20.78 -13.43
CA ARG A 183 16.22 20.22 -14.45
C ARG A 183 17.11 19.11 -13.88
N GLN A 184 17.72 19.35 -12.73
CA GLN A 184 18.58 18.37 -12.05
C GLN A 184 17.81 17.12 -11.65
N ALA A 185 16.66 17.28 -10.97
CA ALA A 185 15.81 16.18 -10.54
C ALA A 185 15.30 15.35 -11.73
N TYR A 186 14.88 16.01 -12.81
CA TYR A 186 14.45 15.32 -14.03
C TYR A 186 15.59 14.50 -14.66
N ILE A 187 16.78 15.07 -14.81
CA ILE A 187 17.94 14.38 -15.40
C ILE A 187 18.31 13.14 -14.58
N VAL A 188 18.34 13.24 -13.26
CA VAL A 188 18.62 12.10 -12.36
C VAL A 188 17.59 10.98 -12.56
N LYS A 189 16.30 11.34 -12.60
CA LYS A 189 15.22 10.36 -12.83
C LYS A 189 15.22 9.81 -14.26
N ALA A 190 15.48 10.65 -15.25
CA ALA A 190 15.53 10.26 -16.66
C ALA A 190 16.75 9.37 -16.97
N LYS A 191 17.91 9.56 -16.33
CA LYS A 191 19.08 8.66 -16.47
C LYS A 191 18.74 7.23 -16.07
N LYS A 192 17.93 7.03 -15.06
CA LYS A 192 17.41 5.69 -14.72
C LYS A 192 16.59 5.10 -15.87
N ARG A 193 15.90 5.93 -16.67
CA ARG A 193 15.05 5.50 -17.80
C ARG A 193 15.88 5.16 -19.05
N THR A 194 16.96 5.87 -19.35
CA THR A 194 17.81 5.58 -20.53
C THR A 194 18.50 4.21 -20.45
N MET A 195 18.70 3.70 -19.25
CA MET A 195 19.22 2.34 -19.03
C MET A 195 18.12 1.26 -19.12
N LEU A 196 16.84 1.64 -19.24
CA LEU A 196 15.71 0.70 -19.19
C LEU A 196 15.71 -0.33 -20.32
N PRO A 197 15.97 -0.01 -21.60
CA PRO A 197 15.90 -1.01 -22.66
C PRO A 197 16.84 -2.19 -22.40
N ILE A 198 18.06 -1.92 -21.94
CA ILE A 198 19.04 -2.97 -21.59
C ILE A 198 18.59 -3.71 -20.33
N ARG A 199 18.16 -3.00 -19.32
CA ARG A 199 17.62 -3.61 -18.08
C ARG A 199 16.36 -4.45 -18.35
N ASP A 200 15.46 -3.98 -19.21
CA ASP A 200 14.24 -4.68 -19.55
C ASP A 200 14.53 -5.93 -20.38
N LEU A 201 15.53 -5.91 -21.25
CA LEU A 201 16.02 -7.11 -21.91
C LEU A 201 16.54 -8.14 -20.90
N PHE A 202 17.43 -7.74 -19.98
CA PHE A 202 17.92 -8.63 -18.92
C PHE A 202 16.79 -9.12 -18.01
N ARG A 203 15.85 -8.26 -17.66
CA ARG A 203 14.69 -8.63 -16.85
C ARG A 203 13.77 -9.61 -17.58
N SER A 204 13.59 -9.41 -18.89
CA SER A 204 12.83 -10.34 -19.72
C SER A 204 13.51 -11.71 -19.78
N LEU A 205 14.84 -11.74 -19.98
CA LEU A 205 15.64 -12.97 -19.97
C LEU A 205 15.56 -13.69 -18.61
N LEU A 206 15.54 -12.94 -17.51
CA LEU A 206 15.39 -13.47 -16.16
C LEU A 206 13.93 -13.76 -15.76
N GLY A 207 12.96 -13.51 -16.65
CA GLY A 207 11.53 -13.66 -16.35
C GLY A 207 11.02 -12.67 -15.29
N ARG A 208 11.66 -11.51 -15.12
CA ARG A 208 11.30 -10.46 -14.14
C ARG A 208 10.55 -9.27 -14.77
N HIS A 209 10.03 -9.41 -15.95
CA HIS A 209 9.30 -8.37 -16.69
C HIS A 209 7.89 -8.08 -16.13
N TRP A 210 7.46 -8.82 -15.13
CA TRP A 210 6.19 -8.61 -14.42
C TRP A 210 6.18 -7.34 -13.55
N TYR A 211 7.34 -6.89 -13.16
CA TYR A 211 7.47 -5.70 -12.31
C TYR A 211 7.49 -4.43 -13.15
N PRO A 212 6.65 -3.42 -12.84
CA PRO A 212 6.59 -2.18 -13.62
C PRO A 212 7.95 -1.45 -13.65
N THR A 213 8.34 -1.00 -14.84
CA THR A 213 9.52 -0.18 -15.06
C THR A 213 9.20 0.96 -16.02
N GLY A 214 10.06 1.97 -16.06
CA GLY A 214 9.90 3.08 -17.00
C GLY A 214 8.66 3.93 -16.75
N THR A 215 8.29 4.04 -15.49
CA THR A 215 7.12 4.83 -15.10
C THR A 215 7.30 6.30 -15.48
N SER A 216 6.18 6.97 -15.71
CA SER A 216 6.17 8.40 -16.03
C SER A 216 6.78 9.24 -14.89
N ILE A 217 7.27 10.41 -15.25
CA ILE A 217 7.65 11.46 -14.32
C ILE A 217 6.52 12.47 -14.33
N ASP A 218 6.00 12.76 -13.13
CA ASP A 218 4.94 13.71 -12.94
C ASP A 218 5.46 14.94 -12.17
N ILE A 219 5.01 16.13 -12.58
CA ILE A 219 5.27 17.39 -11.89
C ILE A 219 3.95 17.90 -11.30
N GLN A 220 3.98 18.34 -10.04
CA GLN A 220 2.77 18.71 -9.31
C GLN A 220 2.99 19.94 -8.43
N SER A 221 1.95 20.77 -8.29
CA SER A 221 1.92 21.82 -7.28
C SER A 221 1.93 21.23 -5.87
N PRO A 222 2.61 21.86 -4.90
CA PRO A 222 2.49 21.50 -3.51
C PRO A 222 1.07 21.79 -3.00
N ILE A 223 0.67 21.05 -1.98
CA ILE A 223 -0.57 21.29 -1.26
C ILE A 223 -0.20 21.42 0.20
N SER A 224 -0.57 22.55 0.82
CA SER A 224 -0.43 22.76 2.25
C SER A 224 -1.62 22.16 2.98
N GLY A 225 -1.35 21.37 4.02
CA GLY A 225 -2.40 20.75 4.81
C GLY A 225 -1.92 19.50 5.53
N GLN A 226 -2.85 18.87 6.21
CA GLN A 226 -2.62 17.65 6.98
C GLN A 226 -2.80 16.42 6.11
N VAL A 227 -1.88 15.46 6.20
CA VAL A 227 -2.04 14.14 5.55
C VAL A 227 -3.07 13.33 6.34
N VAL A 228 -4.10 12.87 5.64
CA VAL A 228 -5.14 11.99 6.19
C VAL A 228 -5.21 10.74 5.32
N MET A 229 -5.00 9.60 5.95
CA MET A 229 -5.07 8.29 5.30
C MET A 229 -6.47 7.70 5.49
N PHE A 230 -7.03 7.13 4.46
CA PHE A 230 -8.14 6.19 4.53
C PHE A 230 -7.59 4.78 4.36
N CYS A 231 -8.02 3.83 5.20
CA CYS A 231 -7.74 2.40 5.01
C CYS A 231 -9.04 1.61 5.15
N GLY A 232 -9.31 0.75 4.19
CA GLY A 232 -10.53 -0.05 4.18
C GLY A 232 -10.34 -1.44 3.59
N ILE A 233 -11.42 -2.25 3.71
CA ILE A 233 -11.57 -3.56 3.10
C ILE A 233 -12.79 -3.56 2.17
N ALA A 234 -12.63 -4.10 0.98
CA ALA A 234 -13.66 -4.13 -0.05
C ALA A 234 -13.80 -5.50 -0.70
N ALA A 235 -14.95 -5.77 -1.28
CA ALA A 235 -15.18 -6.92 -2.14
C ALA A 235 -16.07 -6.52 -3.31
N ARG A 236 -15.65 -6.88 -4.54
CA ARG A 236 -16.39 -6.64 -5.80
C ARG A 236 -16.82 -5.18 -5.96
N GLY A 237 -15.96 -4.23 -5.60
CA GLY A 237 -16.26 -2.80 -5.68
C GLY A 237 -17.15 -2.26 -4.54
N HIS A 238 -17.48 -3.06 -3.54
CA HIS A 238 -18.25 -2.63 -2.37
C HIS A 238 -17.34 -2.51 -1.16
N LEU A 239 -17.28 -1.32 -0.60
CA LEU A 239 -16.55 -1.06 0.64
C LEU A 239 -17.34 -1.66 1.82
N MET A 240 -16.71 -2.57 2.57
CA MET A 240 -17.31 -3.25 3.73
C MET A 240 -17.03 -2.51 5.03
N GLY A 241 -15.79 -2.01 5.18
CA GLY A 241 -15.38 -1.26 6.35
C GLY A 241 -14.20 -0.36 6.06
N GLY A 242 -14.01 0.68 6.88
CA GLY A 242 -12.90 1.60 6.71
C GLY A 242 -12.71 2.57 7.87
N ILE A 243 -11.48 3.00 8.06
CA ILE A 243 -11.08 4.01 9.05
C ILE A 243 -10.30 5.14 8.38
N CYS A 244 -10.38 6.33 8.96
CA CYS A 244 -9.51 7.44 8.61
C CYS A 244 -8.51 7.69 9.74
N ALA A 245 -7.29 8.10 9.39
CA ALA A 245 -6.28 8.46 10.34
C ALA A 245 -5.46 9.66 9.85
N THR A 246 -5.37 10.70 10.66
CA THR A 246 -4.51 11.86 10.42
C THR A 246 -3.08 11.54 10.83
N GLN A 247 -2.11 11.86 9.99
CA GLN A 247 -0.69 11.80 10.34
C GLN A 247 -0.37 12.88 11.36
N LEU A 248 0.19 12.48 12.52
CA LEU A 248 0.69 13.40 13.55
C LEU A 248 2.19 13.57 13.44
N GLU A 249 2.91 12.45 13.21
CA GLU A 249 4.35 12.42 13.06
C GLU A 249 4.76 11.48 11.93
N CYS A 250 5.92 11.72 11.32
CA CYS A 250 6.49 10.89 10.27
C CYS A 250 7.99 10.64 10.52
N ALA A 251 8.51 9.55 9.95
CA ALA A 251 9.90 9.14 10.14
C ALA A 251 10.90 10.14 9.53
N TYR A 252 10.51 10.81 8.46
CA TYR A 252 11.26 11.88 7.77
C TYR A 252 10.26 12.67 6.91
N PRO A 253 10.62 13.90 6.47
CA PRO A 253 9.71 14.72 5.65
C PRO A 253 9.13 13.94 4.47
N GLN A 254 7.79 13.88 4.36
CA GLN A 254 7.04 13.08 3.35
C GLN A 254 7.21 11.55 3.49
N GLY A 255 7.79 11.09 4.59
CA GLY A 255 7.99 9.68 4.91
C GLY A 255 6.75 9.02 5.53
N PRO A 256 6.86 7.72 5.87
CA PRO A 256 5.79 6.98 6.51
C PRO A 256 5.44 7.53 7.89
N SER A 257 4.16 7.45 8.25
CA SER A 257 3.66 7.88 9.56
C SER A 257 4.25 7.03 10.68
N THR A 258 4.70 7.69 11.75
CA THR A 258 5.14 7.08 13.00
C THR A 258 4.14 7.27 14.14
N ALA A 259 3.32 8.32 14.08
CA ALA A 259 2.18 8.52 14.96
C ALA A 259 0.97 9.03 14.17
N VAL A 260 -0.21 8.57 14.56
CA VAL A 260 -1.47 8.89 13.89
C VAL A 260 -2.59 9.16 14.91
N ARG A 261 -3.60 9.92 14.47
CA ARG A 261 -4.87 10.06 15.17
C ARG A 261 -5.97 9.45 14.31
N ILE A 262 -6.64 8.40 14.79
CA ILE A 262 -7.86 7.90 14.16
C ILE A 262 -8.94 8.97 14.30
N CYS A 263 -9.61 9.30 13.21
CA CYS A 263 -10.51 10.44 13.11
C CYS A 263 -11.77 10.11 12.29
N HIS A 264 -12.76 10.99 12.39
CA HIS A 264 -13.99 10.91 11.62
C HIS A 264 -13.91 11.88 10.44
N GLU A 265 -13.71 11.34 9.22
CA GLU A 265 -13.56 12.12 7.97
C GLU A 265 -14.52 11.59 6.90
N PRO A 266 -15.82 11.96 6.96
CA PRO A 266 -16.84 11.40 6.08
C PRO A 266 -16.62 11.76 4.60
N GLU A 267 -16.07 12.93 4.29
CA GLU A 267 -15.78 13.35 2.91
C GLU A 267 -14.68 12.48 2.29
N ILE A 268 -13.64 12.19 3.06
CA ILE A 268 -12.54 11.30 2.64
C ILE A 268 -13.08 9.88 2.43
N ALA A 269 -13.91 9.41 3.35
CA ALA A 269 -14.53 8.09 3.24
C ALA A 269 -15.44 7.98 2.01
N ALA A 270 -16.22 9.01 1.70
CA ALA A 270 -17.05 9.06 0.49
C ALA A 270 -16.21 9.09 -0.79
N ALA A 271 -15.10 9.82 -0.81
CA ALA A 271 -14.17 9.83 -1.93
C ALA A 271 -13.50 8.44 -2.13
N ALA A 272 -13.08 7.81 -1.03
CA ALA A 272 -12.53 6.45 -1.06
C ALA A 272 -13.54 5.42 -1.58
N GLU A 273 -14.80 5.51 -1.17
CA GLU A 273 -15.87 4.65 -1.68
C GLU A 273 -16.08 4.80 -3.19
N LYS A 274 -16.13 6.05 -3.70
CA LYS A 274 -16.21 6.31 -5.14
C LYS A 274 -15.06 5.63 -5.91
N MET A 275 -13.84 5.69 -5.36
CA MET A 275 -12.67 5.04 -5.96
C MET A 275 -12.83 3.52 -5.93
N VAL A 276 -13.21 2.92 -4.80
CA VAL A 276 -13.43 1.47 -4.65
C VAL A 276 -14.45 0.95 -5.66
N VAL A 277 -15.59 1.65 -5.80
CA VAL A 277 -16.65 1.31 -6.78
C VAL A 277 -16.09 1.36 -8.20
N ALA A 278 -15.41 2.44 -8.58
CA ALA A 278 -14.87 2.62 -9.93
C ALA A 278 -13.80 1.58 -10.28
N LEU A 279 -12.95 1.23 -9.30
CA LEU A 279 -11.91 0.20 -9.46
C LEU A 279 -12.51 -1.23 -9.49
N GLY A 280 -13.76 -1.41 -9.08
CA GLY A 280 -14.33 -2.74 -8.84
C GLY A 280 -13.49 -3.56 -7.86
N TYR A 281 -12.87 -2.89 -6.87
CA TYR A 281 -11.78 -3.43 -6.06
C TYR A 281 -12.25 -4.52 -5.09
N SER A 282 -11.37 -5.52 -4.89
CA SER A 282 -11.48 -6.52 -3.83
C SER A 282 -10.16 -6.59 -3.07
N GLY A 283 -10.19 -6.53 -1.74
CA GLY A 283 -9.01 -6.55 -0.88
C GLY A 283 -8.90 -5.35 0.04
N PHE A 284 -7.77 -5.28 0.75
CA PHE A 284 -7.40 -4.11 1.52
C PHE A 284 -6.91 -3.00 0.60
N ILE A 285 -7.37 -1.79 0.83
CA ILE A 285 -7.00 -0.61 0.04
C ILE A 285 -6.85 0.61 0.94
N SER A 286 -5.91 1.47 0.61
CA SER A 286 -5.71 2.73 1.30
C SER A 286 -5.59 3.88 0.29
N PHE A 287 -6.07 5.04 0.69
CA PHE A 287 -5.96 6.28 -0.06
C PHE A 287 -5.38 7.36 0.85
N ASP A 288 -4.38 8.07 0.36
CA ASP A 288 -3.78 9.19 1.07
C ASP A 288 -4.31 10.50 0.50
N PHE A 289 -4.77 11.36 1.40
CA PHE A 289 -5.30 12.68 1.09
C PHE A 289 -4.49 13.76 1.80
N ILE A 290 -4.49 14.96 1.26
CA ILE A 290 -4.13 16.17 2.01
C ILE A 290 -5.41 16.95 2.26
N LYS A 291 -5.70 17.21 3.54
CA LYS A 291 -6.79 18.07 3.98
C LYS A 291 -6.22 19.48 4.19
N PRO A 292 -6.65 20.47 3.39
CA PRO A 292 -6.16 21.84 3.52
C PRO A 292 -6.44 22.42 4.92
N GLU A 293 -5.49 23.23 5.45
CA GLU A 293 -5.62 23.87 6.78
C GLU A 293 -6.76 24.87 6.86
N VAL A 294 -7.01 25.61 5.76
CA VAL A 294 -8.02 26.66 5.70
C VAL A 294 -9.07 26.24 4.68
N GLY A 295 -10.10 25.56 5.16
CA GLY A 295 -11.28 25.18 4.36
C GLY A 295 -10.95 24.57 2.99
N GLY A 296 -11.77 23.71 2.49
CA GLY A 296 -11.60 23.11 1.17
C GLY A 296 -11.73 21.60 1.21
N GLU A 297 -11.99 21.05 0.04
CA GLU A 297 -12.16 19.61 -0.14
C GLU A 297 -10.84 18.87 0.02
N PRO A 298 -10.85 17.65 0.61
CA PRO A 298 -9.68 16.79 0.66
C PRO A 298 -9.15 16.46 -0.75
N VAL A 299 -7.82 16.51 -0.90
CA VAL A 299 -7.14 16.29 -2.18
C VAL A 299 -6.48 14.92 -2.17
N LEU A 300 -6.91 14.01 -3.04
CA LEU A 300 -6.33 12.67 -3.17
C LEU A 300 -4.92 12.77 -3.77
N ILE A 301 -3.94 12.13 -3.15
CA ILE A 301 -2.54 12.14 -3.61
C ILE A 301 -1.99 10.76 -3.96
N GLU A 302 -2.54 9.67 -3.38
CA GLU A 302 -2.02 8.31 -3.60
C GLU A 302 -3.09 7.24 -3.33
N CYS A 303 -2.95 6.09 -4.02
CA CYS A 303 -3.68 4.86 -3.76
C CYS A 303 -2.68 3.74 -3.46
N ASN A 304 -2.93 2.99 -2.39
CA ASN A 304 -2.18 1.80 -2.01
C ASN A 304 -3.14 0.60 -2.04
N ALA A 305 -3.07 -0.24 -3.06
CA ALA A 305 -3.94 -1.41 -3.25
C ALA A 305 -3.51 -2.61 -2.37
N ARG A 306 -3.25 -2.35 -1.10
CA ARG A 306 -2.70 -3.28 -0.11
C ARG A 306 -2.95 -2.77 1.32
N PRO A 307 -2.75 -3.61 2.36
CA PRO A 307 -2.74 -3.15 3.74
C PRO A 307 -1.63 -2.11 3.99
N VAL A 308 -1.94 -1.13 4.83
CA VAL A 308 -1.01 -0.12 5.35
C VAL A 308 -0.90 -0.26 6.89
N PRO A 309 0.08 0.36 7.55
CA PRO A 309 0.33 0.16 8.99
C PRO A 309 -0.87 0.38 9.91
N ILE A 310 -1.88 1.14 9.50
CA ILE A 310 -3.10 1.38 10.29
C ILE A 310 -4.20 0.33 10.09
N ALA A 311 -4.04 -0.63 9.16
CA ALA A 311 -5.12 -1.55 8.77
C ALA A 311 -5.66 -2.41 9.94
N HIS A 312 -4.83 -2.75 10.93
CA HIS A 312 -5.20 -3.53 12.11
C HIS A 312 -5.80 -2.69 13.24
N LEU A 313 -5.67 -1.36 13.18
CA LEU A 313 -6.08 -0.47 14.28
C LEU A 313 -7.59 -0.26 14.37
N GLY A 314 -8.33 -0.59 13.33
CA GLY A 314 -9.78 -0.41 13.29
C GLY A 314 -10.50 -1.12 14.44
N ALA A 315 -10.03 -2.29 14.86
CA ALA A 315 -10.57 -3.01 16.01
C ALA A 315 -10.57 -2.18 17.31
N ARG A 316 -9.56 -1.34 17.53
CA ARG A 316 -9.46 -0.46 18.72
C ARG A 316 -10.54 0.62 18.79
N VAL A 317 -11.16 0.93 17.66
CA VAL A 317 -12.21 1.95 17.55
C VAL A 317 -13.56 1.39 17.11
N GLY A 318 -13.71 0.06 17.10
CA GLY A 318 -14.95 -0.64 16.81
C GLY A 318 -15.25 -0.82 15.31
N VAL A 319 -14.25 -0.67 14.45
CA VAL A 319 -14.34 -0.90 12.98
C VAL A 319 -13.31 -1.96 12.59
N ASP A 320 -13.54 -3.21 12.95
CA ASP A 320 -12.57 -4.29 12.72
C ASP A 320 -12.64 -4.78 11.28
N LEU A 321 -11.60 -4.43 10.47
CA LEU A 321 -11.51 -4.81 9.06
C LEU A 321 -11.34 -6.33 8.88
N GLY A 322 -10.77 -7.03 9.88
CA GLY A 322 -10.64 -8.48 9.88
C GLY A 322 -11.99 -9.18 10.01
N VAL A 323 -12.86 -8.67 10.88
CA VAL A 323 -14.22 -9.21 11.08
C VAL A 323 -15.03 -9.07 9.79
N PHE A 324 -15.01 -7.91 9.12
CA PHE A 324 -15.73 -7.74 7.85
C PHE A 324 -15.25 -8.73 6.77
N LEU A 325 -13.94 -8.98 6.71
CA LEU A 325 -13.41 -9.98 5.77
C LEU A 325 -13.83 -11.40 6.17
N ALA A 326 -13.81 -11.74 7.47
CA ALA A 326 -14.22 -13.04 7.98
C ALA A 326 -15.68 -13.33 7.65
N ASP A 327 -16.57 -12.38 7.91
CA ASP A 327 -18.00 -12.51 7.62
C ASP A 327 -18.24 -12.70 6.12
N TYR A 328 -17.62 -11.87 5.28
CA TYR A 328 -17.74 -12.00 3.82
C TYR A 328 -17.25 -13.36 3.32
N LEU A 329 -16.06 -13.80 3.74
CA LEU A 329 -15.48 -15.07 3.27
C LEU A 329 -16.24 -16.30 3.80
N SER A 330 -16.91 -16.19 4.94
CA SER A 330 -17.68 -17.27 5.52
C SER A 330 -19.06 -17.41 4.91
N THR A 331 -19.74 -16.29 4.64
CA THR A 331 -21.13 -16.26 4.18
C THR A 331 -21.28 -16.02 2.68
N GLY A 332 -20.30 -15.40 2.02
CA GLY A 332 -20.40 -14.89 0.65
C GLY A 332 -21.28 -13.64 0.51
N VAL A 333 -21.84 -13.16 1.61
CA VAL A 333 -22.73 -11.98 1.67
C VAL A 333 -21.93 -10.77 2.13
N LEU A 334 -22.15 -9.63 1.48
CA LEU A 334 -21.53 -8.37 1.88
C LEU A 334 -22.07 -7.94 3.25
N PRO A 335 -21.22 -7.74 4.27
CA PRO A 335 -21.66 -7.26 5.57
C PRO A 335 -22.19 -5.83 5.48
N ALA A 336 -22.96 -5.41 6.49
CA ALA A 336 -23.39 -4.03 6.62
C ALA A 336 -22.16 -3.12 6.72
N LYS A 337 -22.11 -2.13 5.85
CA LYS A 337 -20.97 -1.18 5.75
C LYS A 337 -20.82 -0.38 7.04
N GLN A 338 -19.59 -0.35 7.57
CA GLN A 338 -19.23 0.50 8.70
C GLN A 338 -17.97 1.30 8.35
N ILE A 339 -18.11 2.61 8.21
CA ILE A 339 -17.01 3.50 7.83
C ILE A 339 -16.91 4.63 8.85
N CYS A 340 -15.68 4.99 9.19
CA CYS A 340 -15.31 6.02 10.15
C CYS A 340 -15.89 5.79 11.55
N SER A 341 -15.01 5.58 12.50
CA SER A 341 -15.35 5.56 13.91
C SER A 341 -15.67 6.98 14.40
N GLN A 342 -16.65 7.10 15.30
CA GLN A 342 -16.85 8.32 16.10
C GLN A 342 -15.81 8.44 17.22
N ARG A 343 -15.06 7.37 17.49
CA ARG A 343 -14.00 7.37 18.51
C ARG A 343 -12.71 7.90 17.90
N SER A 344 -12.09 8.86 18.56
CA SER A 344 -10.75 9.34 18.24
C SER A 344 -9.73 8.64 19.13
N LEU A 345 -8.59 8.23 18.57
CA LEU A 345 -7.52 7.57 19.29
C LEU A 345 -6.18 7.97 18.68
N GLU A 346 -5.28 8.49 19.51
CA GLU A 346 -3.91 8.80 19.11
C GLU A 346 -2.99 7.63 19.43
N ILE A 347 -2.21 7.21 18.42
CA ILE A 347 -1.41 5.99 18.48
C ILE A 347 -0.04 6.24 17.88
N ILE A 348 1.01 5.87 18.63
CA ILE A 348 2.37 5.72 18.11
C ILE A 348 2.45 4.32 17.48
N LEU A 349 2.76 4.26 16.20
CA LEU A 349 2.79 3.01 15.43
C LEU A 349 4.04 2.19 15.72
N PHE A 350 3.92 0.86 15.67
CA PHE A 350 5.09 -0.03 15.64
C PHE A 350 5.87 0.16 14.31
N PRO A 351 7.19 0.22 14.32
CA PRO A 351 8.11 0.02 15.45
C PRO A 351 8.49 1.29 16.22
N ALA A 352 8.07 2.47 15.79
CA ALA A 352 8.36 3.73 16.49
C ALA A 352 7.86 3.70 17.95
N SER A 353 6.81 2.93 18.23
CA SER A 353 6.26 2.73 19.57
C SER A 353 7.23 2.07 20.56
N LEU A 354 8.29 1.44 20.10
CA LEU A 354 9.34 0.86 20.96
C LEU A 354 10.26 1.91 21.59
N GLN A 355 10.29 3.14 21.03
CA GLN A 355 11.16 4.22 21.50
C GLN A 355 10.43 5.17 22.43
N PRO A 356 11.16 5.86 23.33
CA PRO A 356 10.62 7.01 24.04
C PRO A 356 10.39 8.16 23.05
N TRP A 357 9.20 8.77 23.09
CA TRP A 357 8.87 9.95 22.30
C TRP A 357 8.60 11.13 23.24
N PRO A 358 9.58 12.04 23.44
CA PRO A 358 9.34 13.28 24.16
C PRO A 358 8.24 14.10 23.45
N GLY A 359 7.24 14.53 24.21
CA GLY A 359 6.11 15.32 23.67
C GLY A 359 4.87 14.53 23.24
N LEU A 360 4.95 13.20 23.12
CA LEU A 360 3.79 12.33 22.81
C LEU A 360 3.33 11.52 24.03
N GLN A 361 3.50 12.09 25.22
CA GLN A 361 3.08 11.46 26.48
C GLN A 361 1.56 11.37 26.54
N GLY A 362 1.05 10.16 26.88
CA GLY A 362 -0.40 9.90 26.93
C GLY A 362 -1.00 9.28 25.67
N MET A 363 -0.27 9.20 24.56
CA MET A 363 -0.72 8.46 23.38
C MET A 363 -0.65 6.95 23.61
N CYS A 364 -1.58 6.22 23.03
CA CYS A 364 -1.51 4.77 22.98
C CYS A 364 -0.29 4.30 22.18
N ARG A 365 0.27 3.18 22.55
CA ARG A 365 1.38 2.55 21.82
C ARG A 365 0.89 1.29 21.10
N ASP A 366 1.24 1.18 19.83
CA ASP A 366 1.00 -0.04 19.04
C ASP A 366 2.20 -0.98 19.19
N ILE A 367 2.27 -1.70 20.30
CA ILE A 367 3.31 -2.70 20.56
C ILE A 367 2.70 -4.10 20.38
N PRO A 368 3.30 -5.00 19.58
CA PRO A 368 2.81 -6.35 19.37
C PRO A 368 3.18 -7.28 20.54
N PHE A 369 2.67 -7.02 21.76
CA PHE A 369 2.90 -7.89 22.91
C PHE A 369 2.36 -9.33 22.71
N ASP A 370 1.38 -9.44 21.84
CA ASP A 370 0.79 -10.70 21.41
C ASP A 370 1.63 -11.44 20.35
N ASP A 371 2.66 -10.80 19.79
CA ASP A 371 3.62 -11.39 18.84
C ASP A 371 5.05 -10.92 19.14
N PRO A 372 5.64 -11.36 20.26
CA PRO A 372 6.96 -10.88 20.72
C PRO A 372 8.09 -11.16 19.71
N ALA A 373 7.96 -12.17 18.86
CA ALA A 373 8.94 -12.46 17.83
C ALA A 373 9.14 -11.32 16.84
N LEU A 374 8.09 -10.50 16.59
CA LEU A 374 8.22 -9.30 15.77
C LEU A 374 9.09 -8.23 16.44
N ILE A 375 8.97 -8.10 17.76
CA ILE A 375 9.78 -7.15 18.55
C ILE A 375 11.24 -7.59 18.51
N GLU A 376 11.49 -8.88 18.80
CA GLU A 376 12.82 -9.46 18.82
C GLU A 376 13.51 -9.34 17.45
N PHE A 377 12.80 -9.69 16.37
CA PHE A 377 13.32 -9.55 15.02
C PHE A 377 13.65 -8.10 14.66
N HIS A 378 12.75 -7.15 15.00
CA HIS A 378 12.99 -5.74 14.72
C HIS A 378 14.22 -5.20 15.48
N LEU A 379 14.36 -5.53 16.75
CA LEU A 379 15.51 -5.12 17.57
C LEU A 379 16.83 -5.77 17.08
N ALA A 380 16.77 -7.00 16.61
CA ALA A 380 17.93 -7.66 16.01
C ALA A 380 18.41 -6.99 14.72
N MET A 381 17.46 -6.48 13.90
CA MET A 381 17.78 -5.73 12.68
C MET A 381 18.26 -4.29 12.96
N HIS A 382 17.98 -3.75 14.14
CA HIS A 382 18.30 -2.38 14.57
C HIS A 382 18.91 -2.37 15.96
N PRO A 383 20.15 -2.88 16.14
CA PRO A 383 20.74 -3.05 17.46
C PRO A 383 20.93 -1.73 18.24
N ASP A 384 21.05 -0.60 17.53
CA ASP A 384 21.15 0.74 18.16
C ASP A 384 19.87 1.10 18.97
N LEU A 385 18.73 0.50 18.63
CA LEU A 385 17.47 0.71 19.34
C LEU A 385 17.39 -0.14 20.63
N ALA A 386 18.05 -1.28 20.65
CA ALA A 386 18.09 -2.17 21.83
C ALA A 386 18.88 -1.58 23.00
N LEU A 387 19.76 -0.61 22.74
CA LEU A 387 20.57 0.07 23.76
C LEU A 387 19.85 1.28 24.40
N ALA A 388 18.71 1.71 23.84
CA ALA A 388 17.97 2.88 24.28
C ALA A 388 16.65 2.53 25.03
N ALA A 389 16.31 1.25 25.12
CA ALA A 389 15.14 0.71 25.81
C ALA A 389 15.51 0.09 27.16
#